data_422dd1c6ad2004b689f412f1d019bd5e
#
_entry.id   422dd1c6ad2004b689f412f1d019bd5e
#
_cell.length_a   1.000
_cell.length_b   1.000
_cell.length_c   1.000
_cell.angle_alpha   90.00
_cell.angle_beta   90.00
_cell.angle_gamma   90.00
#
_symmetry.space_group_name_H-M   'P 1'
#
loop_
_entity.id
_entity.type
_entity.pdbx_description
1 polymer ?
#
loop_
_entity_poly.entity_id
_entity_poly.type
_entity_poly.pdbx_seq_one_letter_code
_entity_poly.pdbx_strand_id
1 'polypeptide(L)'
;IYGGDAQSLPDEIFLSKLKRLRSGQPVDGIIQVMSISALPTDGERDALLRYRQKADHQLGWQAPVWLWLTDNATSARQDAKAAATGVIFGPEGTVKGADEAFSTLALHLQKAGMAKILNDPADFGPLQLSLRLRQELKASLAALLSGLMQGTAAWRLRGVMFSPELTVAGAVPNTCPDIPAWKAVIDDCYAVSGRKPGFNWLKMLRLILLSLIVLWGAGTLLSLLVNRTQIYQAQETARQAADTTKPLAERLRSQLVLQQAIARLQH
;
A
#
# COMPACT_ATOMS: atom_id res chain seq x y z
N ILE A 1 -9.94 16.03 -13.03
CA ILE A 1 -8.79 15.11 -13.21
C ILE A 1 -7.59 15.78 -12.58
N TYR A 2 -6.94 15.11 -11.65
CA TYR A 2 -5.69 15.56 -11.03
C TYR A 2 -4.53 14.76 -11.64
N GLY A 3 -3.56 15.46 -12.22
CA GLY A 3 -2.33 14.88 -12.73
C GLY A 3 -1.20 15.16 -11.74
N GLY A 4 -0.42 14.16 -11.38
CA GLY A 4 0.76 14.25 -10.56
C GLY A 4 1.86 13.37 -11.10
N ASP A 5 3.10 13.64 -10.73
CA ASP A 5 4.23 12.79 -11.04
C ASP A 5 4.13 11.48 -10.23
N ALA A 6 4.34 10.34 -10.86
CA ALA A 6 4.33 9.03 -10.21
C ALA A 6 5.42 8.89 -9.13
N GLN A 7 6.45 9.73 -9.19
CA GLN A 7 7.57 9.74 -8.24
C GLN A 7 7.38 10.72 -7.09
N SER A 8 6.45 11.67 -7.21
CA SER A 8 6.13 12.59 -6.13
C SER A 8 5.03 12.05 -5.24
N LEU A 9 5.18 12.23 -3.91
CA LEU A 9 4.09 11.96 -2.97
C LEU A 9 2.90 12.87 -3.31
N PRO A 10 1.67 12.34 -3.36
CA PRO A 10 0.49 13.17 -3.51
C PRO A 10 0.50 14.25 -2.41
N ASP A 11 0.21 15.49 -2.79
CA ASP A 11 0.11 16.60 -1.85
C ASP A 11 -0.89 16.26 -0.74
N GLU A 12 -0.40 16.16 0.50
CA GLU A 12 -1.22 15.81 1.67
C GLU A 12 -2.36 16.82 1.89
N ILE A 13 -2.09 18.08 1.56
CA ILE A 13 -3.10 19.16 1.65
C ILE A 13 -4.20 18.91 0.62
N PHE A 14 -3.83 18.55 -0.60
CA PHE A 14 -4.80 18.23 -1.64
C PHE A 14 -5.66 17.01 -1.27
N LEU A 15 -5.05 15.91 -0.81
CA LEU A 15 -5.78 14.71 -0.39
C LEU A 15 -6.75 15.00 0.77
N SER A 16 -6.33 15.81 1.73
CA SER A 16 -7.20 16.20 2.85
C SER A 16 -8.38 17.04 2.42
N LYS A 17 -8.18 18.00 1.48
CA LYS A 17 -9.26 18.79 0.88
C LYS A 17 -10.24 17.89 0.12
N LEU A 18 -9.72 16.96 -0.69
CA LEU A 18 -10.55 16.03 -1.45
C LEU A 18 -11.43 15.16 -0.54
N LYS A 19 -10.86 14.65 0.55
CA LYS A 19 -11.59 13.89 1.57
C LYS A 19 -12.69 14.73 2.24
N ARG A 20 -12.44 16.01 2.51
CA ARG A 20 -13.46 16.92 3.09
C ARG A 20 -14.60 17.22 2.13
N LEU A 21 -14.30 17.38 0.84
CA LEU A 21 -15.32 17.65 -0.19
C LEU A 21 -16.21 16.44 -0.48
N ARG A 22 -15.63 15.23 -0.47
CA ARG A 22 -16.31 13.96 -0.78
C ARG A 22 -15.99 12.91 0.27
N SER A 23 -16.53 13.05 1.48
CA SER A 23 -16.18 12.20 2.64
C SER A 23 -16.51 10.71 2.45
N GLY A 24 -17.54 10.38 1.67
CA GLY A 24 -17.97 8.99 1.43
C GLY A 24 -17.14 8.27 0.37
N GLN A 25 -16.82 8.95 -0.72
CA GLN A 25 -16.07 8.42 -1.85
C GLN A 25 -15.17 9.52 -2.44
N PRO A 26 -14.00 9.78 -1.85
CA PRO A 26 -13.15 10.90 -2.27
C PRO A 26 -12.68 10.82 -3.72
N VAL A 27 -12.46 9.60 -4.22
CA VAL A 27 -11.96 9.33 -5.57
C VAL A 27 -12.72 8.14 -6.14
N ASP A 28 -13.22 8.28 -7.37
CA ASP A 28 -13.96 7.23 -8.07
C ASP A 28 -13.03 6.17 -8.64
N GLY A 29 -11.89 6.59 -9.19
CA GLY A 29 -10.86 5.71 -9.76
C GLY A 29 -9.53 6.42 -9.93
N ILE A 30 -8.49 5.65 -10.16
CA ILE A 30 -7.12 6.16 -10.36
C ILE A 30 -6.55 5.53 -11.62
N ILE A 31 -5.97 6.38 -12.45
CA ILE A 31 -5.27 5.95 -13.63
C ILE A 31 -3.78 6.15 -13.38
N GLN A 32 -3.05 5.04 -13.36
CA GLN A 32 -1.60 5.05 -13.28
C GLN A 32 -1.02 4.96 -14.68
N VAL A 33 -0.37 6.03 -15.12
CA VAL A 33 0.28 6.08 -16.44
C VAL A 33 1.72 5.61 -16.30
N MET A 34 2.16 4.75 -17.23
CA MET A 34 3.54 4.25 -17.31
C MET A 34 3.93 4.04 -18.75
N SER A 35 5.22 4.20 -19.08
CA SER A 35 5.73 3.79 -20.39
C SER A 35 6.03 2.30 -20.44
N ILE A 36 5.67 1.64 -21.53
CA ILE A 36 6.01 0.22 -21.74
C ILE A 36 7.53 0.01 -21.82
N SER A 37 8.25 0.99 -22.36
CA SER A 37 9.71 0.93 -22.47
C SER A 37 10.44 1.17 -21.14
N ALA A 38 9.74 1.69 -20.12
CA ALA A 38 10.28 2.01 -18.80
C ALA A 38 9.37 1.45 -17.70
N LEU A 39 9.12 0.14 -17.73
CA LEU A 39 8.39 -0.53 -16.66
C LEU A 39 9.20 -0.49 -15.36
N PRO A 40 8.54 -0.27 -14.21
CA PRO A 40 9.23 -0.12 -12.94
C PRO A 40 9.95 -1.40 -12.54
N THR A 41 11.15 -1.25 -12.04
CA THR A 41 11.91 -2.31 -11.37
C THR A 41 11.22 -2.74 -10.08
N ASP A 42 11.66 -3.84 -9.46
CA ASP A 42 11.07 -4.34 -8.21
C ASP A 42 11.11 -3.28 -7.10
N GLY A 43 12.22 -2.54 -6.97
CA GLY A 43 12.37 -1.49 -5.97
C GLY A 43 11.44 -0.29 -6.21
N GLU A 44 11.28 0.14 -7.46
CA GLU A 44 10.37 1.22 -7.85
C GLU A 44 8.91 0.80 -7.69
N ARG A 45 8.57 -0.44 -8.02
CA ARG A 45 7.25 -1.01 -7.79
C ARG A 45 6.89 -1.00 -6.31
N ASP A 46 7.82 -1.42 -5.44
CA ASP A 46 7.60 -1.39 -4.00
C ASP A 46 7.45 0.04 -3.46
N ALA A 47 8.15 1.01 -4.04
CA ALA A 47 7.95 2.41 -3.72
C ALA A 47 6.56 2.89 -4.14
N LEU A 48 6.11 2.58 -5.35
CA LEU A 48 4.75 2.89 -5.84
C LEU A 48 3.67 2.29 -4.92
N LEU A 49 3.83 1.03 -4.50
CA LEU A 49 2.90 0.38 -3.58
C LEU A 49 2.82 1.10 -2.23
N ARG A 50 3.97 1.50 -1.67
CA ARG A 50 4.02 2.27 -0.41
C ARG A 50 3.39 3.65 -0.53
N TYR A 51 3.68 4.38 -1.61
CA TYR A 51 3.09 5.70 -1.86
C TYR A 51 1.57 5.61 -2.00
N ARG A 52 1.11 4.62 -2.74
CA ARG A 52 -0.31 4.37 -2.90
C ARG A 52 -0.98 4.03 -1.59
N GLN A 53 -0.40 3.13 -0.81
CA GLN A 53 -0.93 2.75 0.50
C GLN A 53 -1.03 3.97 1.44
N LYS A 54 -0.02 4.87 1.42
CA LYS A 54 -0.06 6.11 2.20
C LYS A 54 -1.23 7.00 1.76
N ALA A 55 -1.42 7.18 0.45
CA ALA A 55 -2.53 7.97 -0.09
C ALA A 55 -3.89 7.37 0.27
N ASP A 56 -4.07 6.05 0.16
CA ASP A 56 -5.29 5.35 0.52
C ASP A 56 -5.62 5.51 2.02
N HIS A 57 -4.61 5.47 2.89
CA HIS A 57 -4.81 5.72 4.32
C HIS A 57 -5.21 7.16 4.62
N GLN A 58 -4.60 8.14 3.96
CA GLN A 58 -4.96 9.56 4.12
C GLN A 58 -6.37 9.85 3.65
N LEU A 59 -6.74 9.33 2.49
CA LEU A 59 -8.09 9.43 1.96
C LEU A 59 -9.10 8.66 2.80
N GLY A 60 -8.67 7.59 3.49
CA GLY A 60 -9.57 6.62 4.11
C GLY A 60 -10.38 5.83 3.08
N TRP A 61 -9.86 5.71 1.85
CA TRP A 61 -10.53 5.13 0.72
C TRP A 61 -9.55 4.50 -0.25
N GLN A 62 -9.81 3.26 -0.67
CA GLN A 62 -9.04 2.54 -1.67
C GLN A 62 -9.86 2.49 -2.96
N ALA A 63 -9.51 3.36 -3.91
CA ALA A 63 -10.16 3.41 -5.21
C ALA A 63 -9.67 2.30 -6.15
N PRO A 64 -10.49 1.87 -7.13
CA PRO A 64 -10.04 1.01 -8.21
C PRO A 64 -8.94 1.69 -9.03
N VAL A 65 -8.00 0.90 -9.54
CA VAL A 65 -6.84 1.38 -10.30
C VAL A 65 -6.90 0.85 -11.72
N TRP A 66 -6.64 1.72 -12.67
CA TRP A 66 -6.40 1.41 -14.07
C TRP A 66 -4.94 1.67 -14.40
N LEU A 67 -4.31 0.72 -15.06
CA LEU A 67 -2.97 0.89 -15.58
C LEU A 67 -3.06 1.38 -17.02
N TRP A 68 -2.43 2.52 -17.33
CA TRP A 68 -2.38 3.09 -18.66
C TRP A 68 -0.96 3.03 -19.18
N LEU A 69 -0.73 2.15 -20.14
CA LEU A 69 0.59 1.90 -20.70
C LEU A 69 0.73 2.67 -22.02
N THR A 70 1.72 3.57 -22.07
CA THR A 70 2.06 4.31 -23.29
C THR A 70 3.20 3.64 -24.04
N ASP A 71 3.11 3.60 -25.36
CA ASP A 71 4.10 2.98 -26.22
C ASP A 71 4.65 3.96 -27.25
N ASN A 72 5.94 4.20 -27.20
CA ASN A 72 6.64 5.09 -28.13
C ASN A 72 6.90 4.41 -29.48
N ALA A 73 6.89 3.07 -29.54
CA ALA A 73 7.20 2.33 -30.76
C ALA A 73 6.09 2.39 -31.82
N THR A 74 4.86 2.73 -31.41
CA THR A 74 3.71 2.82 -32.31
C THR A 74 3.49 4.20 -32.93
N SER A 75 4.39 5.15 -32.69
CA SER A 75 4.26 6.55 -33.12
C SER A 75 4.58 6.81 -34.61
N ALA A 76 4.58 5.79 -35.44
CA ALA A 76 4.89 5.98 -36.90
C ALA A 76 3.91 6.92 -37.63
N ARG A 77 2.72 7.18 -37.10
CA ARG A 77 1.80 8.19 -37.59
C ARG A 77 1.03 8.83 -36.44
N GLN A 78 1.32 10.09 -36.19
CA GLN A 78 0.65 10.94 -35.19
C GLN A 78 -0.80 11.29 -35.56
N ASP A 79 -1.54 10.35 -36.13
CA ASP A 79 -2.95 10.57 -36.31
C ASP A 79 -3.64 10.55 -34.96
N ALA A 80 -4.22 11.69 -34.57
CA ALA A 80 -4.96 11.93 -33.34
C ALA A 80 -6.13 10.94 -33.10
N LYS A 81 -6.32 9.96 -33.96
CA LYS A 81 -7.32 8.89 -33.94
C LYS A 81 -6.73 7.52 -33.49
N ALA A 82 -5.48 7.43 -33.07
CA ALA A 82 -4.97 6.17 -32.55
C ALA A 82 -5.77 5.80 -31.29
N ALA A 83 -6.74 4.93 -31.46
CA ALA A 83 -7.63 4.50 -30.40
C ALA A 83 -6.82 3.73 -29.36
N ALA A 84 -6.86 4.19 -28.10
CA ALA A 84 -6.38 3.38 -26.99
C ALA A 84 -7.19 2.08 -26.94
N THR A 85 -6.51 0.99 -26.69
CA THR A 85 -7.11 -0.34 -26.58
C THR A 85 -6.72 -0.95 -25.26
N GLY A 86 -7.54 -1.83 -24.73
CA GLY A 86 -7.23 -2.41 -23.43
C GLY A 86 -8.13 -3.56 -23.05
N VAL A 87 -7.97 -4.00 -21.83
CA VAL A 87 -8.71 -5.11 -21.26
C VAL A 87 -9.18 -4.78 -19.86
N ILE A 88 -10.42 -5.13 -19.56
CA ILE A 88 -11.01 -5.04 -18.23
C ILE A 88 -10.86 -6.42 -17.58
N PHE A 89 -10.35 -6.45 -16.37
CA PHE A 89 -10.28 -7.67 -15.56
C PHE A 89 -11.64 -7.92 -14.90
N GLY A 90 -11.95 -9.19 -14.66
CA GLY A 90 -13.15 -9.56 -13.91
C GLY A 90 -13.18 -8.95 -12.49
N PRO A 91 -14.31 -9.05 -11.79
CA PRO A 91 -14.50 -8.39 -10.49
C PRO A 91 -13.48 -8.83 -9.41
N GLU A 92 -12.92 -10.00 -9.54
CA GLU A 92 -11.93 -10.55 -8.60
C GLU A 92 -10.48 -10.18 -8.97
N GLY A 93 -10.23 -9.67 -10.19
CA GLY A 93 -8.93 -9.15 -10.62
C GLY A 93 -7.77 -10.10 -10.30
N THR A 94 -7.82 -11.35 -10.77
CA THR A 94 -6.76 -12.33 -10.51
C THR A 94 -5.68 -12.26 -11.60
N VAL A 95 -4.43 -12.59 -11.24
CA VAL A 95 -3.31 -12.66 -12.20
C VAL A 95 -3.58 -13.65 -13.33
N LYS A 96 -4.25 -14.79 -13.03
CA LYS A 96 -4.68 -15.78 -14.06
C LYS A 96 -5.67 -15.17 -15.04
N GLY A 97 -6.69 -14.47 -14.54
CA GLY A 97 -7.65 -13.77 -15.38
C GLY A 97 -7.01 -12.70 -16.25
N ALA A 98 -5.94 -12.05 -15.79
CA ALA A 98 -5.17 -11.10 -16.58
C ALA A 98 -4.43 -11.75 -17.75
N ASP A 99 -3.82 -12.92 -17.56
CA ASP A 99 -3.12 -13.64 -18.64
C ASP A 99 -4.08 -14.10 -19.75
N GLU A 100 -5.26 -14.62 -19.38
CA GLU A 100 -6.31 -14.98 -20.33
C GLU A 100 -6.84 -13.75 -21.08
N ALA A 101 -7.05 -12.64 -20.38
CA ALA A 101 -7.51 -11.39 -20.94
C ALA A 101 -6.50 -10.81 -21.94
N PHE A 102 -5.19 -10.84 -21.64
CA PHE A 102 -4.15 -10.42 -22.57
C PHE A 102 -4.06 -11.34 -23.80
N SER A 103 -4.22 -12.64 -23.64
CA SER A 103 -4.22 -13.58 -24.75
C SER A 103 -5.41 -13.32 -25.69
N THR A 104 -6.59 -13.04 -25.12
CA THR A 104 -7.79 -12.67 -25.86
C THR A 104 -7.63 -11.32 -26.57
N LEU A 105 -7.07 -10.31 -25.86
CA LEU A 105 -6.76 -9.01 -26.44
C LEU A 105 -5.79 -9.12 -27.63
N ALA A 106 -4.71 -9.88 -27.48
CA ALA A 106 -3.73 -10.08 -28.53
C ALA A 106 -4.36 -10.74 -29.77
N LEU A 107 -5.26 -11.69 -29.60
CA LEU A 107 -5.99 -12.31 -30.71
C LEU A 107 -6.95 -11.31 -31.39
N HIS A 108 -7.63 -10.51 -30.61
CA HIS A 108 -8.52 -9.46 -31.13
C HIS A 108 -7.75 -8.41 -31.91
N LEU A 109 -6.63 -7.92 -31.38
CA LEU A 109 -5.73 -6.98 -32.04
C LEU A 109 -5.13 -7.53 -33.33
N GLN A 110 -4.80 -8.81 -33.36
CA GLN A 110 -4.30 -9.47 -34.57
C GLN A 110 -5.36 -9.46 -35.67
N LYS A 111 -6.63 -9.81 -35.35
CA LYS A 111 -7.73 -9.79 -36.31
C LYS A 111 -8.01 -8.37 -36.79
N ALA A 112 -8.12 -7.42 -35.86
CA ALA A 112 -8.37 -6.02 -36.16
C ALA A 112 -7.24 -5.39 -36.99
N GLY A 113 -5.97 -5.72 -36.64
CA GLY A 113 -4.81 -5.24 -37.36
C GLY A 113 -4.73 -5.76 -38.81
N MET A 114 -5.03 -7.05 -39.00
CA MET A 114 -5.13 -7.61 -40.36
C MET A 114 -6.18 -6.89 -41.20
N ALA A 115 -7.38 -6.65 -40.63
CA ALA A 115 -8.43 -5.91 -41.35
C ALA A 115 -8.04 -4.47 -41.66
N LYS A 116 -7.30 -3.81 -40.76
CA LYS A 116 -6.81 -2.44 -40.96
C LYS A 116 -5.76 -2.35 -42.10
N ILE A 117 -4.78 -3.27 -42.08
CA ILE A 117 -3.72 -3.32 -43.09
C ILE A 117 -4.30 -3.51 -44.51
N LEU A 118 -5.40 -4.23 -44.64
CA LEU A 118 -6.09 -4.39 -45.93
C LEU A 118 -6.66 -3.06 -46.47
N ASN A 119 -7.05 -2.15 -45.56
CA ASN A 119 -7.60 -0.84 -45.94
C ASN A 119 -6.50 0.25 -45.99
N ASP A 120 -5.55 0.21 -45.08
CA ASP A 120 -4.39 1.12 -45.02
C ASP A 120 -3.13 0.33 -44.59
N PRO A 121 -2.25 0.02 -45.58
CA PRO A 121 -1.01 -0.74 -45.30
C PRO A 121 -0.05 -0.06 -44.33
N ALA A 122 -0.22 1.24 -44.07
CA ALA A 122 0.60 1.99 -43.11
C ALA A 122 0.10 1.87 -41.67
N ASP A 123 -1.14 1.42 -41.42
CA ASP A 123 -1.72 1.26 -40.07
C ASP A 123 -1.52 -0.17 -39.55
N PHE A 124 -0.26 -0.50 -39.19
CA PHE A 124 0.10 -1.80 -38.64
C PHE A 124 0.19 -1.77 -37.11
N GLY A 125 -0.13 -0.67 -36.43
CA GLY A 125 -0.03 -0.48 -34.98
C GLY A 125 -0.70 -1.59 -34.15
N PRO A 126 -1.97 -1.95 -34.40
CA PRO A 126 -2.63 -3.02 -33.66
C PRO A 126 -1.97 -4.40 -33.83
N LEU A 127 -1.47 -4.70 -35.04
CA LEU A 127 -0.77 -5.95 -35.29
C LEU A 127 0.57 -5.99 -34.54
N GLN A 128 1.33 -4.91 -34.59
CA GLN A 128 2.59 -4.77 -33.88
C GLN A 128 2.39 -4.95 -32.35
N LEU A 129 1.38 -4.28 -31.79
CA LEU A 129 1.05 -4.44 -30.37
C LEU A 129 0.66 -5.89 -30.03
N SER A 130 -0.11 -6.56 -30.89
CA SER A 130 -0.46 -7.98 -30.72
C SER A 130 0.79 -8.87 -30.66
N LEU A 131 1.74 -8.67 -31.58
CA LEU A 131 2.98 -9.43 -31.60
C LEU A 131 3.83 -9.18 -30.34
N ARG A 132 3.99 -7.92 -29.95
CA ARG A 132 4.73 -7.55 -28.75
C ARG A 132 4.10 -8.11 -27.49
N LEU A 133 2.76 -8.06 -27.37
CA LEU A 133 2.04 -8.67 -26.24
C LEU A 133 2.30 -10.16 -26.11
N ARG A 134 2.46 -10.88 -27.23
CA ARG A 134 2.71 -12.32 -27.21
C ARG A 134 4.16 -12.69 -26.94
N GLN A 135 5.11 -11.93 -27.49
CA GLN A 135 6.52 -12.30 -27.53
C GLN A 135 7.34 -11.61 -26.43
N GLU A 136 7.18 -10.29 -26.27
CA GLU A 136 8.07 -9.48 -25.45
C GLU A 136 7.44 -9.09 -24.10
N LEU A 137 6.20 -8.62 -24.16
CA LEU A 137 5.57 -7.98 -23.00
C LEU A 137 4.91 -8.95 -22.03
N LYS A 138 4.61 -10.18 -22.48
CA LYS A 138 3.85 -11.13 -21.66
C LYS A 138 4.49 -11.39 -20.29
N ALA A 139 5.76 -11.70 -20.27
CA ALA A 139 6.49 -12.01 -19.03
C ALA A 139 6.63 -10.79 -18.12
N SER A 140 6.99 -9.63 -18.70
CA SER A 140 7.20 -8.38 -17.97
C SER A 140 5.89 -7.86 -17.38
N LEU A 141 4.79 -7.92 -18.13
CA LEU A 141 3.47 -7.53 -17.64
C LEU A 141 2.96 -8.50 -16.57
N ALA A 142 3.14 -9.81 -16.75
CA ALA A 142 2.77 -10.79 -15.74
C ALA A 142 3.51 -10.56 -14.42
N ALA A 143 4.81 -10.29 -14.47
CA ALA A 143 5.62 -9.97 -13.29
C ALA A 143 5.16 -8.67 -12.62
N LEU A 144 4.93 -7.60 -13.42
CA LEU A 144 4.43 -6.33 -12.91
C LEU A 144 3.06 -6.48 -12.24
N LEU A 145 2.11 -7.11 -12.92
CA LEU A 145 0.76 -7.32 -12.39
C LEU A 145 0.76 -8.19 -11.15
N SER A 146 1.54 -9.28 -11.15
CA SER A 146 1.70 -10.14 -9.98
C SER A 146 2.19 -9.33 -8.77
N GLY A 147 3.21 -8.49 -8.96
CA GLY A 147 3.73 -7.63 -7.91
C GLY A 147 2.74 -6.57 -7.42
N LEU A 148 1.97 -5.96 -8.32
CA LEU A 148 0.98 -4.94 -7.97
C LEU A 148 -0.28 -5.51 -7.31
N MET A 149 -0.68 -6.73 -7.64
CA MET A 149 -1.92 -7.36 -7.18
C MET A 149 -1.73 -8.27 -5.96
N GLN A 150 -0.50 -8.50 -5.52
CA GLN A 150 -0.20 -9.37 -4.38
C GLN A 150 0.24 -8.59 -3.14
N GLY A 151 0.05 -9.18 -1.97
CA GLY A 151 0.51 -8.62 -0.70
C GLY A 151 -0.49 -7.69 0.01
N THR A 152 -0.03 -7.08 1.09
CA THR A 152 -0.86 -6.24 1.98
C THR A 152 -1.18 -4.86 1.40
N ALA A 153 -0.39 -4.41 0.44
CA ALA A 153 -0.55 -3.15 -0.27
C ALA A 153 -1.07 -3.34 -1.71
N ALA A 154 -1.63 -4.51 -2.00
CA ALA A 154 -2.12 -4.86 -3.33
C ALA A 154 -3.10 -3.82 -3.90
N TRP A 155 -2.89 -3.48 -5.16
CA TRP A 155 -3.80 -2.60 -5.88
C TRP A 155 -5.07 -3.34 -6.29
N ARG A 156 -6.19 -2.64 -6.27
CA ARG A 156 -7.43 -3.11 -6.89
C ARG A 156 -7.39 -2.80 -8.38
N LEU A 157 -6.57 -3.55 -9.10
CA LEU A 157 -6.38 -3.35 -10.52
C LEU A 157 -7.63 -3.83 -11.28
N ARG A 158 -8.20 -2.94 -12.12
CA ARG A 158 -9.41 -3.17 -12.89
C ARG A 158 -9.14 -3.52 -14.34
N GLY A 159 -8.07 -2.98 -14.88
CA GLY A 159 -7.73 -3.19 -16.26
C GLY A 159 -6.42 -2.56 -16.65
N VAL A 160 -6.03 -2.84 -17.88
CA VAL A 160 -4.86 -2.26 -18.52
C VAL A 160 -5.26 -1.70 -19.87
N MET A 161 -4.86 -0.44 -20.10
CA MET A 161 -5.05 0.24 -21.38
C MET A 161 -3.70 0.45 -22.04
N PHE A 162 -3.66 0.32 -23.34
CA PHE A 162 -2.51 0.59 -24.20
C PHE A 162 -2.83 1.75 -25.12
N SER A 163 -1.97 2.75 -25.17
CA SER A 163 -2.08 3.86 -26.11
C SER A 163 -0.73 4.21 -26.70
N PRO A 164 -0.67 4.74 -27.92
CA PRO A 164 0.54 5.38 -28.40
C PRO A 164 0.89 6.56 -27.48
N GLU A 165 2.16 6.90 -27.37
CA GLU A 165 2.58 8.10 -26.69
C GLU A 165 2.09 9.32 -27.47
N LEU A 166 1.23 10.10 -26.87
CA LEU A 166 0.74 11.36 -27.44
C LEU A 166 1.82 12.43 -27.23
N THR A 167 2.79 12.48 -28.11
CA THR A 167 3.66 13.67 -28.22
C THR A 167 2.87 14.77 -28.90
N VAL A 168 2.12 15.53 -28.11
CA VAL A 168 1.39 16.68 -28.63
C VAL A 168 2.37 17.85 -28.76
N ALA A 169 3.10 17.87 -29.84
CA ALA A 169 3.84 19.07 -30.22
C ALA A 169 2.82 20.21 -30.46
N GLY A 170 2.75 21.16 -29.55
CA GLY A 170 1.91 22.36 -29.67
C GLY A 170 0.48 22.28 -29.12
N ALA A 171 0.16 21.31 -28.29
CA ALA A 171 -1.14 21.27 -27.62
C ALA A 171 -1.30 22.42 -26.63
N VAL A 172 -2.37 23.15 -26.80
CA VAL A 172 -2.87 24.08 -25.80
C VAL A 172 -3.21 23.25 -24.55
N PRO A 173 -2.68 23.57 -23.35
CA PRO A 173 -2.76 22.71 -22.16
C PRO A 173 -4.18 22.42 -21.64
N ASN A 174 -5.22 22.93 -22.29
CA ASN A 174 -6.61 22.81 -21.84
C ASN A 174 -7.51 21.94 -22.74
N THR A 175 -7.01 21.32 -23.80
CA THR A 175 -7.81 20.43 -24.64
C THR A 175 -7.48 18.98 -24.29
N CYS A 176 -8.31 18.35 -23.45
CA CYS A 176 -8.27 16.90 -23.27
C CYS A 176 -8.78 16.25 -24.55
N PRO A 177 -7.99 15.45 -25.29
CA PRO A 177 -8.48 14.76 -26.48
C PRO A 177 -9.64 13.84 -26.07
N ASP A 178 -10.71 13.87 -26.83
CA ASP A 178 -11.88 13.00 -26.62
C ASP A 178 -11.51 11.57 -27.02
N ILE A 179 -10.92 10.83 -26.08
CA ILE A 179 -10.48 9.45 -26.27
C ILE A 179 -11.63 8.55 -25.80
N PRO A 180 -12.26 7.76 -26.69
CA PRO A 180 -13.35 6.84 -26.31
C PRO A 180 -12.99 5.88 -25.17
N ALA A 181 -11.71 5.54 -25.04
CA ALA A 181 -11.18 4.70 -23.97
C ALA A 181 -11.40 5.30 -22.57
N TRP A 182 -11.38 6.63 -22.41
CA TRP A 182 -11.69 7.28 -21.14
C TRP A 182 -13.11 6.98 -20.68
N LYS A 183 -14.07 6.94 -21.62
CA LYS A 183 -15.45 6.60 -21.30
C LYS A 183 -15.54 5.20 -20.70
N ALA A 184 -14.87 4.21 -21.30
CA ALA A 184 -14.86 2.85 -20.77
C ALA A 184 -14.27 2.76 -19.34
N VAL A 185 -13.19 3.51 -19.08
CA VAL A 185 -12.59 3.58 -17.74
C VAL A 185 -13.52 4.25 -16.74
N ILE A 186 -14.16 5.36 -17.13
CA ILE A 186 -15.10 6.10 -16.28
C ILE A 186 -16.32 5.24 -15.96
N ASP A 187 -16.90 4.58 -16.95
CA ASP A 187 -18.07 3.71 -16.78
C ASP A 187 -17.74 2.52 -15.85
N ASP A 188 -16.56 1.91 -15.98
CA ASP A 188 -16.10 0.88 -15.05
C ASP A 188 -15.88 1.42 -13.63
N CYS A 189 -15.32 2.62 -13.47
CA CYS A 189 -15.14 3.26 -12.17
C CYS A 189 -16.47 3.55 -11.46
N TYR A 190 -17.52 3.85 -12.21
CA TYR A 190 -18.87 4.01 -11.68
C TYR A 190 -19.50 2.65 -11.31
N ALA A 191 -19.23 1.61 -12.07
CA ALA A 191 -19.75 0.28 -11.82
C ALA A 191 -19.10 -0.40 -10.60
N VAL A 192 -17.85 -0.05 -10.30
CA VAL A 192 -17.06 -0.67 -9.22
C VAL A 192 -16.65 0.38 -8.20
N SER A 193 -17.39 0.46 -7.12
CA SER A 193 -17.01 1.34 -6.01
C SER A 193 -15.71 0.91 -5.34
N GLY A 194 -14.94 1.88 -4.84
CA GLY A 194 -13.81 1.62 -3.95
C GLY A 194 -14.25 1.01 -2.62
N ARG A 195 -13.29 0.76 -1.76
CA ARG A 195 -13.56 0.26 -0.40
C ARG A 195 -12.79 1.07 0.65
N LYS A 196 -13.23 1.03 1.88
CA LYS A 196 -12.46 1.57 3.00
C LYS A 196 -11.22 0.69 3.21
N PRO A 197 -10.03 1.28 3.38
CA PRO A 197 -8.83 0.51 3.72
C PRO A 197 -9.10 -0.26 5.01
N GLY A 198 -8.79 -1.55 5.01
CA GLY A 198 -9.03 -2.41 6.17
C GLY A 198 -8.19 -2.00 7.37
N PHE A 199 -8.72 -2.24 8.55
CA PHE A 199 -8.00 -2.03 9.81
C PHE A 199 -6.80 -2.98 9.91
N ASN A 200 -5.62 -2.44 10.16
CA ASN A 200 -4.40 -3.24 10.17
C ASN A 200 -4.22 -3.95 11.53
N TRP A 201 -4.91 -5.08 11.71
CA TRP A 201 -4.89 -5.90 12.92
C TRP A 201 -3.50 -6.28 13.39
N LEU A 202 -2.59 -6.56 12.44
CA LEU A 202 -1.21 -6.92 12.75
C LEU A 202 -0.44 -5.79 13.43
N LYS A 203 -0.64 -4.54 12.98
CA LYS A 203 -0.02 -3.38 13.63
C LYS A 203 -0.57 -3.18 15.03
N MET A 204 -1.87 -3.32 15.22
CA MET A 204 -2.51 -3.18 16.51
C MET A 204 -2.10 -4.30 17.48
N LEU A 205 -2.04 -5.55 17.00
CA LEU A 205 -1.56 -6.68 17.78
C LEU A 205 -0.11 -6.48 18.24
N ARG A 206 0.77 -6.03 17.36
CA ARG A 206 2.16 -5.69 17.71
C ARG A 206 2.23 -4.61 18.79
N LEU A 207 1.41 -3.57 18.67
CA LEU A 207 1.39 -2.47 19.64
C LEU A 207 0.86 -2.93 20.99
N ILE A 208 -0.17 -3.76 21.03
CA ILE A 208 -0.70 -4.38 22.26
C ILE A 208 0.36 -5.28 22.90
N LEU A 209 1.04 -6.12 22.13
CA LEU A 209 2.07 -7.03 22.62
C LEU A 209 3.26 -6.26 23.21
N LEU A 210 3.67 -5.19 22.55
CA LEU A 210 4.75 -4.31 22.99
C LEU A 210 4.37 -3.59 24.29
N SER A 211 3.12 -3.10 24.40
CA SER A 211 2.61 -2.47 25.63
C SER A 211 2.54 -3.45 26.81
N LEU A 212 2.15 -4.71 26.56
CA LEU A 212 2.16 -5.78 27.58
C LEU A 212 3.56 -6.09 28.08
N ILE A 213 4.54 -6.18 27.18
CA ILE A 213 5.96 -6.41 27.56
C ILE A 213 6.48 -5.26 28.44
N VAL A 214 6.20 -4.01 28.06
CA VAL A 214 6.59 -2.83 28.83
C VAL A 214 5.93 -2.84 30.21
N LEU A 215 4.63 -3.12 30.27
CA LEU A 215 3.88 -3.19 31.53
C LEU A 215 4.43 -4.29 32.44
N TRP A 216 4.70 -5.47 31.89
CA TRP A 216 5.29 -6.59 32.63
C TRP A 216 6.69 -6.25 33.16
N GLY A 217 7.54 -5.65 32.30
CA GLY A 217 8.87 -5.18 32.70
C GLY A 217 8.83 -4.11 33.80
N ALA A 218 7.90 -3.15 33.70
CA ALA A 218 7.70 -2.15 34.75
C ALA A 218 7.23 -2.78 36.08
N GLY A 219 6.30 -3.74 35.99
CA GLY A 219 5.83 -4.48 37.19
C GLY A 219 6.92 -5.28 37.87
N THR A 220 7.75 -5.97 37.09
CA THR A 220 8.89 -6.73 37.66
C THR A 220 9.94 -5.81 38.30
N LEU A 221 10.26 -4.67 37.66
CA LEU A 221 11.15 -3.66 38.22
C LEU A 221 10.62 -3.09 39.54
N LEU A 222 9.32 -2.73 39.56
CA LEU A 222 8.67 -2.21 40.75
C LEU A 222 8.71 -3.25 41.92
N SER A 223 8.37 -4.51 41.60
CA SER A 223 8.46 -5.61 42.55
C SER A 223 9.87 -5.79 43.12
N LEU A 224 10.87 -5.71 42.25
CA LEU A 224 12.28 -5.83 42.66
C LEU A 224 12.72 -4.67 43.57
N LEU A 225 12.29 -3.44 43.27
CA LEU A 225 12.57 -2.27 44.09
C LEU A 225 11.90 -2.38 45.46
N VAL A 226 10.64 -2.78 45.53
CA VAL A 226 9.91 -2.96 46.79
C VAL A 226 10.54 -4.09 47.61
N ASN A 227 10.83 -5.22 47.01
CA ASN A 227 11.46 -6.34 47.68
C ASN A 227 12.86 -5.97 48.24
N ARG A 228 13.63 -5.21 47.44
CA ARG A 228 14.95 -4.73 47.85
C ARG A 228 14.85 -3.79 49.07
N THR A 229 13.91 -2.88 49.10
CA THR A 229 13.71 -1.97 50.23
C THR A 229 13.27 -2.73 51.47
N GLN A 230 12.43 -3.75 51.35
CA GLN A 230 12.04 -4.63 52.50
C GLN A 230 13.23 -5.40 53.05
N ILE A 231 14.08 -5.96 52.18
CA ILE A 231 15.30 -6.68 52.59
C ILE A 231 16.26 -5.74 53.35
N TYR A 232 16.48 -4.52 52.85
CA TYR A 232 17.32 -3.54 53.53
C TYR A 232 16.77 -3.14 54.90
N GLN A 233 15.46 -2.93 55.02
CA GLN A 233 14.82 -2.63 56.31
C GLN A 233 14.94 -3.79 57.27
N ALA A 234 14.75 -5.04 56.84
CA ALA A 234 14.95 -6.22 57.66
C ALA A 234 16.41 -6.39 58.11
N GLN A 235 17.36 -6.12 57.24
CA GLN A 235 18.77 -6.18 57.53
C GLN A 235 19.20 -5.10 58.56
N GLU A 236 18.66 -3.89 58.44
CA GLU A 236 18.92 -2.80 59.38
C GLU A 236 18.31 -3.10 60.75
N THR A 237 17.06 -3.59 60.81
CA THR A 237 16.44 -4.02 62.09
C THR A 237 17.17 -5.20 62.74
N ALA A 238 17.70 -6.12 61.96
CA ALA A 238 18.52 -7.22 62.46
C ALA A 238 19.86 -6.72 63.06
N ARG A 239 20.52 -5.77 62.39
CA ARG A 239 21.74 -5.13 62.92
C ARG A 239 21.48 -4.41 64.23
N GLN A 240 20.37 -3.65 64.31
CA GLN A 240 20.00 -2.95 65.55
C GLN A 240 19.62 -3.89 66.66
N ALA A 241 19.02 -5.04 66.39
CA ALA A 241 18.72 -6.07 67.37
C ALA A 241 19.99 -6.83 67.91
N ALA A 242 21.01 -6.93 67.05
CA ALA A 242 22.28 -7.56 67.37
C ALA A 242 23.26 -6.67 68.17
N ASP A 243 22.99 -5.37 68.26
CA ASP A 243 23.86 -4.38 68.93
C ASP A 243 23.80 -4.59 70.45
N THR A 244 24.89 -5.14 71.02
CA THR A 244 25.02 -5.45 72.43
C THR A 244 25.31 -4.26 73.33
N THR A 245 25.55 -3.08 72.74
CA THR A 245 25.87 -1.86 73.51
C THR A 245 24.62 -1.13 74.02
N LYS A 246 23.44 -1.51 73.60
CA LYS A 246 22.19 -0.89 73.99
C LYS A 246 21.57 -1.47 75.21
N PRO A 247 20.84 -0.66 76.05
CA PRO A 247 20.17 -1.12 77.27
C PRO A 247 19.15 -2.21 76.98
N LEU A 248 18.91 -3.11 77.91
CA LEU A 248 18.10 -4.33 77.77
C LEU A 248 16.67 -4.03 77.22
N ALA A 249 16.08 -2.96 77.70
CA ALA A 249 14.70 -2.55 77.25
C ALA A 249 14.65 -2.19 75.78
N GLU A 250 15.68 -1.58 75.20
CA GLU A 250 15.75 -1.23 73.73
C GLU A 250 16.03 -2.46 72.88
N ARG A 251 16.85 -3.40 73.38
CA ARG A 251 17.09 -4.68 72.73
C ARG A 251 15.84 -5.54 72.62
N LEU A 252 15.01 -5.60 73.65
CA LEU A 252 13.74 -6.31 73.61
C LEU A 252 12.76 -5.67 72.61
N ARG A 253 12.73 -4.34 72.55
CA ARG A 253 11.90 -3.63 71.51
C ARG A 253 12.39 -3.92 70.11
N SER A 254 13.68 -3.89 69.84
CA SER A 254 14.25 -4.18 68.55
C SER A 254 14.03 -5.63 68.08
N GLN A 255 14.05 -6.60 69.03
CA GLN A 255 13.68 -8.00 68.78
C GLN A 255 12.20 -8.17 68.41
N LEU A 256 11.29 -7.45 69.01
CA LEU A 256 9.87 -7.45 68.68
C LEU A 256 9.64 -6.90 67.27
N VAL A 257 10.29 -5.79 66.92
CA VAL A 257 10.23 -5.20 65.58
C VAL A 257 10.80 -6.15 64.51
N LEU A 258 11.89 -6.85 64.83
CA LEU A 258 12.47 -7.85 63.96
C LEU A 258 11.51 -9.03 63.71
N GLN A 259 10.87 -9.56 64.78
CA GLN A 259 9.86 -10.61 64.64
C GLN A 259 8.68 -10.17 63.77
N GLN A 260 8.20 -8.93 63.92
CA GLN A 260 7.15 -8.36 63.06
C GLN A 260 7.61 -8.21 61.60
N ALA A 261 8.86 -7.80 61.37
CA ALA A 261 9.42 -7.70 60.03
C ALA A 261 9.54 -9.08 59.35
N ILE A 262 9.97 -10.11 60.08
CA ILE A 262 10.03 -11.48 59.56
C ILE A 262 8.64 -12.02 59.25
N ALA A 263 7.67 -11.80 60.12
CA ALA A 263 6.28 -12.21 59.87
C ALA A 263 5.68 -11.56 58.62
N ARG A 264 6.04 -10.30 58.30
CA ARG A 264 5.64 -9.62 57.05
C ARG A 264 6.32 -10.16 55.79
N LEU A 265 7.51 -10.74 55.91
CA LEU A 265 8.21 -11.33 54.77
C LEU A 265 7.74 -12.76 54.47
N GLN A 266 7.00 -13.40 55.39
CA GLN A 266 6.46 -14.75 55.23
C GLN A 266 5.04 -14.76 54.58
N HIS A 267 4.41 -13.62 54.45
CA HIS A 267 3.13 -13.41 53.78
C HIS A 267 3.28 -12.52 52.51
#